data_333e1482d6b16578074e0ebe9862f4dd
#
_entry.id   333e1482d6b16578074e0ebe9862f4dd
#
_cell.length_a   1.000
_cell.length_b   1.000
_cell.length_c   1.000
_cell.angle_alpha   90.00
_cell.angle_beta   90.00
_cell.angle_gamma   90.00
#
_symmetry.space_group_name_H-M   'P 1'
#
loop_
_entity.id
_entity.type
_entity.pdbx_description
1 polymer ?
#
loop_
_entity_poly.entity_id
_entity_poly.type
_entity_poly.pdbx_seq_one_letter_code
_entity_poly.pdbx_strand_id
1 'polypeptide(L)'
;MDHQPGNLLKKINYPADLRKMQETELPQVCNDLRDFIIDIVSENGGHFGASLGVVELTVALHYVFNTPYDQLVWDVGHQAYGHKILTGRRDVFHTNRIYQGISGFPKRSESEYDTFGVGHSSTSISAALGMAVASRLKGEHERQHIAVIGDGAMTAGMAFEALNHAEIGRAHV
;
A
#
# COMPACT_ATOMS: atom_id res chain seq x y z
N MET A 1 -2.48 -13.39 22.22
CA MET A 1 -1.10 -13.93 22.10
C MET A 1 -0.14 -12.77 21.79
N ASP A 2 1.14 -12.92 22.11
CA ASP A 2 2.12 -11.84 21.86
C ASP A 2 2.64 -12.00 20.41
N HIS A 3 2.02 -11.29 19.47
CA HIS A 3 2.36 -11.34 18.05
C HIS A 3 3.72 -10.72 17.81
N GLN A 4 4.73 -11.53 17.60
CA GLN A 4 6.11 -11.07 17.42
C GLN A 4 6.50 -11.02 15.94
N PRO A 5 6.82 -9.85 15.39
CA PRO A 5 7.33 -9.77 14.03
C PRO A 5 8.69 -10.47 13.90
N GLY A 6 8.98 -10.98 12.71
CA GLY A 6 10.27 -11.60 12.39
C GLY A 6 11.47 -10.65 12.56
N ASN A 7 12.66 -11.21 12.55
CA ASN A 7 13.89 -10.48 12.93
C ASN A 7 14.24 -9.31 11.99
N LEU A 8 13.95 -9.42 10.70
CA LEU A 8 14.18 -8.32 9.77
C LEU A 8 13.03 -7.33 9.82
N LEU A 9 11.77 -7.79 9.93
CA LEU A 9 10.62 -6.93 10.04
C LEU A 9 10.66 -6.03 11.29
N LYS A 10 11.24 -6.50 12.41
CA LYS A 10 11.46 -5.70 13.62
C LYS A 10 12.32 -4.46 13.39
N LYS A 11 13.22 -4.48 12.41
CA LYS A 11 14.13 -3.37 12.09
C LYS A 11 13.47 -2.30 11.21
N ILE A 12 12.29 -2.58 10.65
CA ILE A 12 11.59 -1.72 9.70
C ILE A 12 10.45 -1.02 10.44
N ASN A 13 10.60 0.24 10.75
CA ASN A 13 9.51 1.07 11.26
C ASN A 13 8.82 1.83 10.12
N TYR A 14 9.62 2.31 9.15
CA TYR A 14 9.14 3.05 7.99
C TYR A 14 9.83 2.58 6.71
N PRO A 15 9.29 2.88 5.53
CA PRO A 15 9.91 2.54 4.26
C PRO A 15 11.37 3.00 4.11
N ALA A 16 11.74 4.09 4.77
CA ALA A 16 13.13 4.56 4.78
C ALA A 16 14.10 3.56 5.44
N ASP A 17 13.63 2.73 6.37
CA ASP A 17 14.46 1.67 6.97
C ASP A 17 14.57 0.47 6.01
N LEU A 18 13.47 0.11 5.34
CA LEU A 18 13.47 -0.93 4.31
C LEU A 18 14.46 -0.60 3.18
N ARG A 19 14.49 0.64 2.71
CA ARG A 19 15.42 1.08 1.64
C ARG A 19 16.91 1.04 2.02
N LYS A 20 17.24 0.89 3.31
CA LYS A 20 18.64 0.69 3.76
C LYS A 20 19.09 -0.77 3.72
N MET A 21 18.17 -1.70 3.54
CA MET A 21 18.46 -3.14 3.50
C MET A 21 19.09 -3.54 2.16
N GLN A 22 19.82 -4.67 2.17
CA GLN A 22 20.33 -5.26 0.94
C GLN A 22 19.20 -5.97 0.19
N GLU A 23 19.21 -5.96 -1.14
CA GLU A 23 18.22 -6.67 -1.96
C GLU A 23 18.12 -8.16 -1.60
N THR A 24 19.23 -8.77 -1.23
CA THR A 24 19.28 -10.18 -0.81
C THR A 24 18.53 -10.48 0.48
N GLU A 25 18.20 -9.46 1.28
CA GLU A 25 17.43 -9.59 2.51
C GLU A 25 15.91 -9.49 2.26
N LEU A 26 15.48 -8.91 1.13
CA LEU A 26 14.06 -8.66 0.83
C LEU A 26 13.19 -9.91 0.81
N PRO A 27 13.65 -11.08 0.30
CA PRO A 27 12.86 -12.30 0.39
C PRO A 27 12.55 -12.71 1.83
N GLN A 28 13.50 -12.52 2.77
CA GLN A 28 13.25 -12.80 4.18
C GLN A 28 12.30 -11.76 4.81
N VAL A 29 12.40 -10.48 4.42
CA VAL A 29 11.42 -9.46 4.83
C VAL A 29 10.01 -9.83 4.38
N CYS A 30 9.86 -10.33 3.14
CA CYS A 30 8.57 -10.82 2.65
C CYS A 30 8.03 -11.99 3.49
N ASN A 31 8.90 -12.95 3.86
CA ASN A 31 8.52 -14.06 4.72
C ASN A 31 8.09 -13.58 6.12
N ASP A 32 8.91 -12.73 6.75
CA ASP A 32 8.60 -12.15 8.06
C ASP A 32 7.27 -11.38 8.05
N LEU A 33 7.02 -10.61 6.98
CA LEU A 33 5.78 -9.85 6.80
C LEU A 33 4.57 -10.75 6.60
N ARG A 34 4.73 -11.82 5.81
CA ARG A 34 3.68 -12.81 5.54
C ARG A 34 3.28 -13.52 6.82
N ASP A 35 4.27 -14.03 7.57
CA ASP A 35 4.03 -14.75 8.82
C ASP A 35 3.34 -13.84 9.85
N PHE A 36 3.74 -12.58 9.95
CA PHE A 36 3.14 -11.60 10.85
C PHE A 36 1.69 -11.28 10.47
N ILE A 37 1.38 -11.18 9.16
CA ILE A 37 -0.01 -11.00 8.68
C ILE A 37 -0.84 -12.26 9.02
N ILE A 38 -0.31 -13.44 8.78
CA ILE A 38 -1.00 -14.72 9.06
C ILE A 38 -1.34 -14.82 10.54
N ASP A 39 -0.38 -14.54 11.40
CA ASP A 39 -0.53 -14.63 12.85
C ASP A 39 -1.68 -13.75 13.36
N ILE A 40 -1.68 -12.47 12.98
CA ILE A 40 -2.71 -11.52 13.45
C ILE A 40 -4.07 -11.75 12.80
N VAL A 41 -4.11 -11.97 11.47
CA VAL A 41 -5.38 -12.09 10.75
C VAL A 41 -6.09 -13.41 11.04
N SER A 42 -5.35 -14.47 11.42
CA SER A 42 -5.95 -15.74 11.86
C SER A 42 -6.79 -15.58 13.12
N GLU A 43 -6.48 -14.61 13.97
CA GLU A 43 -7.25 -14.31 15.20
C GLU A 43 -8.34 -13.27 14.96
N ASN A 44 -7.99 -12.15 14.31
CA ASN A 44 -8.87 -11.00 14.17
C ASN A 44 -9.81 -11.06 12.95
N GLY A 45 -9.55 -11.98 12.03
CA GLY A 45 -10.20 -11.99 10.73
C GLY A 45 -9.75 -10.85 9.83
N GLY A 46 -10.16 -10.88 8.55
CA GLY A 46 -9.81 -9.84 7.58
C GLY A 46 -9.64 -10.36 6.16
N HIS A 47 -9.07 -9.51 5.31
CA HIS A 47 -8.81 -9.82 3.90
C HIS A 47 -7.48 -10.59 3.74
N PHE A 48 -7.52 -11.88 4.03
CA PHE A 48 -6.35 -12.73 4.15
C PHE A 48 -5.66 -12.96 2.81
N GLY A 49 -6.34 -13.60 1.86
CA GLY A 49 -5.76 -13.95 0.55
C GLY A 49 -5.28 -12.75 -0.25
N ALA A 50 -6.06 -11.67 -0.26
CA ALA A 50 -5.70 -10.46 -0.98
C ALA A 50 -4.41 -9.81 -0.43
N SER A 51 -4.23 -9.80 0.89
CA SER A 51 -3.03 -9.22 1.51
C SER A 51 -1.80 -10.11 1.34
N LEU A 52 -1.95 -11.43 1.39
CA LEU A 52 -0.84 -12.37 1.18
C LEU A 52 -0.36 -12.39 -0.28
N GLY A 53 -1.27 -12.20 -1.23
CA GLY A 53 -0.96 -12.19 -2.66
C GLY A 53 -0.12 -11.00 -3.13
N VAL A 54 0.00 -9.95 -2.32
CA VAL A 54 0.73 -8.72 -2.68
C VAL A 54 1.88 -8.39 -1.72
N VAL A 55 2.36 -9.35 -0.93
CA VAL A 55 3.45 -9.13 0.02
C VAL A 55 4.71 -8.68 -0.70
N GLU A 56 5.15 -9.42 -1.71
CA GLU A 56 6.34 -9.11 -2.50
C GLU A 56 6.19 -7.77 -3.23
N LEU A 57 5.03 -7.52 -3.83
CA LEU A 57 4.72 -6.26 -4.50
C LEU A 57 4.79 -5.09 -3.50
N THR A 58 4.23 -5.24 -2.30
CA THR A 58 4.25 -4.20 -1.27
C THR A 58 5.67 -3.88 -0.82
N VAL A 59 6.48 -4.90 -0.57
CA VAL A 59 7.90 -4.73 -0.20
C VAL A 59 8.66 -4.04 -1.34
N ALA A 60 8.49 -4.50 -2.59
CA ALA A 60 9.15 -3.91 -3.75
C ALA A 60 8.75 -2.44 -3.96
N LEU A 61 7.47 -2.10 -3.87
CA LEU A 61 6.99 -0.73 -4.01
C LEU A 61 7.62 0.21 -2.97
N HIS A 62 7.65 -0.19 -1.69
CA HIS A 62 8.25 0.63 -0.63
C HIS A 62 9.78 0.65 -0.66
N TYR A 63 10.40 -0.34 -1.30
CA TYR A 63 11.85 -0.37 -1.50
C TYR A 63 12.29 0.56 -2.64
N VAL A 64 11.58 0.52 -3.77
CA VAL A 64 11.92 1.26 -4.99
C VAL A 64 11.49 2.73 -4.92
N PHE A 65 10.25 2.99 -4.48
CA PHE A 65 9.68 4.34 -4.45
C PHE A 65 9.92 5.05 -3.12
N ASN A 66 10.19 6.35 -3.20
CA ASN A 66 10.46 7.18 -2.03
C ASN A 66 9.16 7.65 -1.33
N THR A 67 8.38 6.68 -0.82
CA THR A 67 7.15 7.02 -0.07
C THR A 67 7.48 7.68 1.28
N PRO A 68 6.70 8.69 1.74
CA PRO A 68 5.42 9.17 1.20
C PRO A 68 5.55 10.28 0.14
N TYR A 69 6.77 10.69 -0.25
CA TYR A 69 6.94 11.65 -1.35
C TYR A 69 6.31 11.10 -2.63
N ASP A 70 6.70 9.89 -3.04
CA ASP A 70 5.97 9.14 -4.05
C ASP A 70 4.67 8.58 -3.45
N GLN A 71 3.61 8.62 -4.22
CA GLN A 71 2.26 8.35 -3.71
C GLN A 71 1.73 7.00 -4.20
N LEU A 72 1.34 6.15 -3.24
CA LEU A 72 0.67 4.88 -3.52
C LEU A 72 -0.84 5.02 -3.25
N VAL A 73 -1.65 4.65 -4.24
CA VAL A 73 -3.10 4.56 -4.13
C VAL A 73 -3.51 3.09 -4.23
N TRP A 74 -4.02 2.54 -3.14
CA TRP A 74 -4.51 1.17 -3.07
C TRP A 74 -5.97 1.11 -3.49
N ASP A 75 -6.30 0.43 -4.58
CA ASP A 75 -7.69 0.28 -5.01
C ASP A 75 -8.47 -0.57 -3.99
N VAL A 76 -9.64 -0.13 -3.56
CA VAL A 76 -10.37 -0.67 -2.40
C VAL A 76 -9.56 -0.58 -1.10
N GLY A 77 -8.32 -1.04 -1.10
CA GLY A 77 -7.41 -1.03 0.05
C GLY A 77 -7.47 -2.26 0.95
N HIS A 78 -8.23 -3.28 0.56
CA HIS A 78 -8.33 -4.54 1.31
C HIS A 78 -7.05 -5.37 1.28
N GLN A 79 -6.16 -5.13 0.34
CA GLN A 79 -4.85 -5.77 0.18
C GLN A 79 -3.71 -4.99 0.84
N ALA A 80 -4.00 -3.90 1.56
CA ALA A 80 -2.98 -2.96 2.05
C ALA A 80 -2.44 -3.27 3.46
N TYR A 81 -2.55 -4.50 3.95
CA TYR A 81 -2.06 -4.84 5.30
C TYR A 81 -0.55 -4.72 5.41
N GLY A 82 0.19 -5.24 4.44
CA GLY A 82 1.64 -5.07 4.38
C GLY A 82 2.06 -3.60 4.32
N HIS A 83 1.35 -2.78 3.54
CA HIS A 83 1.55 -1.34 3.51
C HIS A 83 1.41 -0.70 4.90
N LYS A 84 0.34 -1.02 5.64
CA LYS A 84 0.16 -0.50 7.01
C LYS A 84 1.30 -0.90 7.94
N ILE A 85 1.71 -2.16 7.90
CA ILE A 85 2.78 -2.70 8.74
C ILE A 85 4.11 -2.00 8.44
N LEU A 86 4.46 -1.79 7.16
CA LEU A 86 5.70 -1.14 6.75
C LEU A 86 5.70 0.38 6.90
N THR A 87 4.57 0.99 7.22
CA THR A 87 4.39 2.45 7.33
C THR A 87 4.02 2.90 8.74
N GLY A 88 4.69 2.36 9.76
CA GLY A 88 4.63 2.81 11.14
C GLY A 88 3.49 2.22 11.98
N ARG A 89 2.70 1.28 11.44
CA ARG A 89 1.57 0.68 12.16
C ARG A 89 1.78 -0.78 12.57
N ARG A 90 3.03 -1.29 12.46
CA ARG A 90 3.38 -2.67 12.82
C ARG A 90 2.97 -3.01 14.25
N ASP A 91 3.36 -2.19 15.21
CA ASP A 91 3.20 -2.50 16.64
C ASP A 91 1.75 -2.38 17.11
N VAL A 92 0.91 -1.67 16.36
CA VAL A 92 -0.54 -1.55 16.60
C VAL A 92 -1.39 -2.37 15.62
N PHE A 93 -0.77 -3.13 14.70
CA PHE A 93 -1.50 -3.85 13.67
C PHE A 93 -2.44 -4.94 14.23
N HIS A 94 -2.15 -5.46 15.42
CA HIS A 94 -3.04 -6.35 16.16
C HIS A 94 -4.42 -5.72 16.47
N THR A 95 -4.57 -4.40 16.36
CA THR A 95 -5.86 -3.70 16.53
C THR A 95 -6.59 -3.45 15.20
N ASN A 96 -6.07 -3.96 14.08
CA ASN A 96 -6.66 -3.76 12.76
C ASN A 96 -8.08 -4.29 12.69
N ARG A 97 -9.06 -3.45 12.31
CA ARG A 97 -10.50 -3.74 12.26
C ARG A 97 -11.18 -3.95 13.62
N ILE A 98 -10.49 -3.73 14.72
CA ILE A 98 -11.09 -3.78 16.07
C ILE A 98 -11.64 -2.40 16.42
N TYR A 99 -12.72 -2.38 17.21
CA TYR A 99 -13.30 -1.12 17.72
C TYR A 99 -12.23 -0.29 18.46
N GLN A 100 -12.12 0.99 18.12
CA GLN A 100 -11.07 1.93 18.57
C GLN A 100 -9.65 1.57 18.13
N GLY A 101 -9.46 0.54 17.32
CA GLY A 101 -8.19 0.23 16.67
C GLY A 101 -8.02 0.92 15.32
N ILE A 102 -7.03 0.48 14.56
CA ILE A 102 -6.77 1.03 13.22
C ILE A 102 -7.79 0.50 12.19
N SER A 103 -8.05 1.30 11.18
CA SER A 103 -8.97 0.96 10.08
C SER A 103 -8.49 -0.26 9.30
N GLY A 104 -9.42 -1.07 8.79
CA GLY A 104 -9.12 -2.19 7.88
C GLY A 104 -8.65 -1.76 6.49
N PHE A 105 -8.76 -0.47 6.17
CA PHE A 105 -8.35 0.15 4.89
C PHE A 105 -7.38 1.29 5.15
N PRO A 106 -6.55 1.70 4.17
CA PRO A 106 -5.80 2.94 4.25
C PRO A 106 -6.71 4.13 4.59
N LYS A 107 -6.26 4.96 5.55
CA LYS A 107 -7.04 6.09 6.06
C LYS A 107 -6.14 7.29 6.31
N ARG A 108 -6.34 8.38 5.59
CA ARG A 108 -5.50 9.59 5.63
C ARG A 108 -5.29 10.17 7.02
N SER A 109 -6.23 10.00 7.93
CA SER A 109 -6.11 10.46 9.32
C SER A 109 -5.24 9.54 10.19
N GLU A 110 -4.84 8.35 9.69
CA GLU A 110 -3.98 7.42 10.42
C GLU A 110 -2.50 7.55 10.03
N SER A 111 -2.22 7.91 8.77
CA SER A 111 -0.84 7.93 8.27
C SER A 111 -0.71 8.86 7.06
N GLU A 112 0.42 9.56 6.99
CA GLU A 112 0.81 10.35 5.81
C GLU A 112 1.08 9.48 4.56
N TYR A 113 1.33 8.20 4.76
CA TYR A 113 1.51 7.22 3.69
C TYR A 113 0.19 6.81 3.03
N ASP A 114 -0.94 7.06 3.67
CA ASP A 114 -2.28 6.80 3.14
C ASP A 114 -2.75 8.00 2.31
N THR A 115 -2.29 8.09 1.06
CA THR A 115 -2.43 9.29 0.21
C THR A 115 -3.85 9.57 -0.24
N PHE A 116 -4.72 8.55 -0.29
CA PHE A 116 -6.10 8.65 -0.76
C PHE A 116 -7.06 7.87 0.16
N GLY A 117 -8.26 8.40 0.34
CA GLY A 117 -9.34 7.69 1.04
C GLY A 117 -9.92 6.60 0.16
N VAL A 118 -9.78 5.35 0.58
CA VAL A 118 -10.15 4.16 -0.20
C VAL A 118 -11.32 3.40 0.42
N GLY A 119 -11.84 2.40 -0.28
CA GLY A 119 -12.99 1.59 0.11
C GLY A 119 -13.85 1.20 -1.09
N HIS A 120 -14.02 2.10 -2.06
CA HIS A 120 -14.70 1.82 -3.33
C HIS A 120 -13.71 1.28 -4.37
N SER A 121 -14.15 0.32 -5.18
CA SER A 121 -13.34 -0.27 -6.24
C SER A 121 -13.20 0.66 -7.44
N SER A 122 -12.13 0.45 -8.21
CA SER A 122 -11.89 1.03 -9.54
C SER A 122 -11.62 2.54 -9.56
N THR A 123 -11.32 3.14 -8.42
CA THR A 123 -11.09 4.59 -8.28
C THR A 123 -9.61 4.97 -8.34
N SER A 124 -8.70 4.02 -8.13
CA SER A 124 -7.28 4.28 -7.91
C SER A 124 -6.58 4.90 -9.11
N ILE A 125 -6.91 4.46 -10.33
CA ILE A 125 -6.27 4.97 -11.56
C ILE A 125 -6.62 6.44 -11.76
N SER A 126 -7.91 6.83 -11.67
CA SER A 126 -8.33 8.22 -11.75
C SER A 126 -7.71 9.08 -10.65
N ALA A 127 -7.61 8.56 -9.42
CA ALA A 127 -7.01 9.26 -8.30
C ALA A 127 -5.51 9.51 -8.53
N ALA A 128 -4.76 8.47 -8.92
CA ALA A 128 -3.33 8.58 -9.24
C ALA A 128 -3.08 9.54 -10.41
N LEU A 129 -3.89 9.46 -11.47
CA LEU A 129 -3.84 10.37 -12.61
C LEU A 129 -4.05 11.83 -12.18
N GLY A 130 -5.09 12.09 -11.38
CA GLY A 130 -5.37 13.44 -10.89
C GLY A 130 -4.23 14.00 -10.04
N MET A 131 -3.62 13.16 -9.19
CA MET A 131 -2.45 13.53 -8.37
C MET A 131 -1.22 13.80 -9.26
N ALA A 132 -0.98 12.97 -10.28
CA ALA A 132 0.12 13.15 -11.22
C ALA A 132 0.00 14.47 -11.99
N VAL A 133 -1.20 14.79 -12.49
CA VAL A 133 -1.48 16.07 -13.16
C VAL A 133 -1.24 17.24 -12.20
N ALA A 134 -1.71 17.14 -10.95
CA ALA A 134 -1.52 18.18 -9.94
C ALA A 134 -0.03 18.39 -9.61
N SER A 135 0.75 17.32 -9.45
CA SER A 135 2.20 17.40 -9.23
C SER A 135 2.92 18.04 -10.42
N ARG A 136 2.56 17.66 -11.65
CA ARG A 136 3.12 18.29 -12.85
C ARG A 136 2.85 19.81 -12.90
N LEU A 137 1.61 20.22 -12.59
CA LEU A 137 1.26 21.64 -12.56
C LEU A 137 2.01 22.42 -11.46
N LYS A 138 2.43 21.76 -10.38
CA LYS A 138 3.26 22.33 -9.33
C LYS A 138 4.76 22.29 -9.63
N GLY A 139 5.19 21.68 -10.73
CA GLY A 139 6.60 21.50 -11.07
C GLY A 139 7.28 20.34 -10.34
N GLU A 140 6.53 19.43 -9.70
CA GLU A 140 7.03 18.23 -9.02
C GLU A 140 7.19 17.07 -10.02
N HIS A 141 8.03 17.25 -11.05
CA HIS A 141 8.14 16.32 -12.18
C HIS A 141 8.73 14.94 -11.84
N GLU A 142 9.50 14.85 -10.76
CA GLU A 142 10.14 13.60 -10.33
C GLU A 142 9.22 12.74 -9.44
N ARG A 143 8.08 13.29 -8.99
CA ARG A 143 7.17 12.62 -8.08
C ARG A 143 6.36 11.55 -8.79
N GLN A 144 6.42 10.33 -8.29
CA GLN A 144 5.69 9.19 -8.85
C GLN A 144 4.33 9.00 -8.20
N HIS A 145 3.36 8.55 -8.99
CA HIS A 145 1.99 8.28 -8.53
C HIS A 145 1.57 6.90 -9.01
N ILE A 146 1.40 5.96 -8.10
CA ILE A 146 1.24 4.55 -8.39
C ILE A 146 -0.15 4.09 -7.93
N ALA A 147 -0.95 3.50 -8.83
CA ALA A 147 -2.19 2.82 -8.51
C ALA A 147 -1.93 1.31 -8.37
N VAL A 148 -2.29 0.74 -7.22
CA VAL A 148 -2.28 -0.71 -7.01
C VAL A 148 -3.72 -1.19 -7.08
N ILE A 149 -4.06 -1.87 -8.16
CA ILE A 149 -5.42 -2.30 -8.48
C ILE A 149 -5.48 -3.81 -8.71
N GLY A 150 -6.48 -4.47 -8.16
CA GLY A 150 -6.73 -5.89 -8.40
C GLY A 150 -7.48 -6.15 -9.72
N ASP A 151 -7.37 -7.37 -10.20
CA ASP A 151 -8.01 -7.84 -11.42
C ASP A 151 -9.54 -7.63 -11.42
N GLY A 152 -10.19 -7.92 -10.31
CA GLY A 152 -11.63 -7.69 -10.15
C GLY A 152 -12.02 -6.22 -10.28
N ALA A 153 -11.25 -5.31 -9.70
CA ALA A 153 -11.49 -3.87 -9.81
C ALA A 153 -11.21 -3.32 -11.22
N MET A 154 -10.34 -3.98 -11.99
CA MET A 154 -10.08 -3.65 -13.39
C MET A 154 -11.26 -3.93 -14.32
N THR A 155 -12.25 -4.71 -13.91
CA THR A 155 -13.41 -5.05 -14.75
C THR A 155 -14.46 -3.93 -14.85
N ALA A 156 -14.39 -2.91 -14.00
CA ALA A 156 -15.37 -1.83 -13.98
C ALA A 156 -15.10 -0.75 -15.03
N GLY A 157 -16.17 -0.17 -15.59
CA GLY A 157 -16.08 0.90 -16.59
C GLY A 157 -15.24 2.08 -16.16
N MET A 158 -15.29 2.46 -14.88
CA MET A 158 -14.50 3.56 -14.32
C MET A 158 -12.99 3.36 -14.46
N ALA A 159 -12.48 2.12 -14.35
CA ALA A 159 -11.07 1.82 -14.59
C ALA A 159 -10.70 2.05 -16.05
N PHE A 160 -11.53 1.61 -16.99
CA PHE A 160 -11.31 1.81 -18.42
C PHE A 160 -11.44 3.27 -18.84
N GLU A 161 -12.38 4.02 -18.27
CA GLU A 161 -12.47 5.46 -18.49
C GLU A 161 -11.20 6.19 -18.01
N ALA A 162 -10.68 5.81 -16.85
CA ALA A 162 -9.45 6.37 -16.31
C ALA A 162 -8.24 6.09 -17.20
N LEU A 163 -8.09 4.86 -17.69
CA LEU A 163 -7.03 4.47 -18.62
C LEU A 163 -7.14 5.24 -19.95
N ASN A 164 -8.35 5.35 -20.50
CA ASN A 164 -8.60 6.11 -21.72
C ASN A 164 -8.29 7.61 -21.52
N HIS A 165 -8.65 8.18 -20.37
CA HIS A 165 -8.33 9.57 -20.05
C HIS A 165 -6.82 9.80 -19.90
N ALA A 166 -6.10 8.86 -19.29
CA ALA A 166 -4.64 8.92 -19.18
C ALA A 166 -3.97 8.94 -20.54
N GLU A 167 -4.43 8.09 -21.49
CA GLU A 167 -3.90 8.06 -22.86
C GLU A 167 -4.19 9.34 -23.63
N ILE A 168 -5.44 9.83 -23.60
CA ILE A 168 -5.83 11.08 -24.26
C ILE A 168 -5.01 12.27 -23.73
N GLY A 169 -4.80 12.33 -22.42
CA GLY A 169 -4.03 13.39 -21.77
C GLY A 169 -2.52 13.27 -21.99
N ARG A 170 -2.04 12.23 -22.68
CA ARG A 170 -0.60 11.89 -22.79
C ARG A 170 0.10 11.96 -21.44
N ALA A 171 -0.58 11.49 -20.41
CA ALA A 171 0.05 11.26 -19.15
C ALA A 171 1.00 10.08 -19.32
N HIS A 172 2.24 10.37 -19.72
CA HIS A 172 3.31 9.41 -19.59
C HIS A 172 3.53 9.21 -18.09
N VAL A 173 3.05 8.09 -17.61
CA VAL A 173 3.27 7.61 -16.26
C VAL A 173 4.56 6.79 -16.28
#